data_13bb4bf39045ffe950f6c2eb8067af22
#
_entry.id   13bb4bf39045ffe950f6c2eb8067af22
#
_cell.length_a   1.000
_cell.length_b   1.000
_cell.length_c   1.000
_cell.angle_alpha   90.00
_cell.angle_beta   90.00
_cell.angle_gamma   90.00
#
_symmetry.space_group_name_H-M   'P 1'
#
loop_
_entity.id
_entity.type
_entity.pdbx_description
1 polymer ?
#
loop_
_entity_poly.entity_id
_entity_poly.type
_entity_poly.pdbx_seq_one_letter_code
_entity_poly.pdbx_strand_id
1 'polypeptide(L)'
;TPYRFITSGSIIMGNHGVLNVDYEIVDYSSARLKEDNYTYGGGSGADFSLENQNIRSNFVLTQNLRVGTEWRLDPFRIRAGYRYNGNPLDSRFNNNYGSSTYSLGFGIKEDDYYFDMAYALKMQENDVNVNVEQAEFANTTLKNHYITFTLGFRF
;
A
#
# COMPACT_ATOMS: atom_id res chain seq x y z
N THR A 1 3.71 -16.16 5.89
CA THR A 1 3.82 -14.72 5.55
C THR A 1 5.16 -14.45 4.88
N PRO A 2 5.26 -13.53 3.92
CA PRO A 2 6.51 -13.14 3.29
C PRO A 2 7.45 -12.44 4.29
N TYR A 3 8.75 -12.49 4.04
CA TYR A 3 9.71 -11.70 4.78
C TYR A 3 9.50 -10.22 4.48
N ARG A 4 9.60 -9.39 5.54
CA ARG A 4 9.38 -7.95 5.45
C ARG A 4 10.42 -7.22 6.32
N PHE A 5 11.03 -6.21 5.74
CA PHE A 5 11.93 -5.29 6.43
C PHE A 5 11.42 -3.86 6.23
N ILE A 6 11.30 -3.10 7.31
CA ILE A 6 10.85 -1.71 7.28
C ILE A 6 11.89 -0.86 8.01
N THR A 7 12.28 0.25 7.39
CA THR A 7 13.05 1.31 8.03
C THR A 7 12.27 2.61 7.92
N SER A 8 12.26 3.39 9.00
CA SER A 8 11.51 4.64 9.09
C SER A 8 12.39 5.72 9.69
N GLY A 9 12.22 6.94 9.19
CA GLY A 9 12.90 8.12 9.70
C GLY A 9 11.99 9.33 9.69
N SER A 10 12.22 10.24 10.65
CA SER A 10 11.48 11.49 10.76
C SER A 10 12.42 12.64 11.02
N ILE A 11 12.17 13.78 10.36
CA ILE A 11 12.88 15.03 10.56
C ILE A 11 11.86 16.06 11.04
N ILE A 12 12.13 16.66 12.20
CA ILE A 12 11.34 17.76 12.74
C ILE A 12 11.98 19.07 12.27
N MET A 13 11.20 19.90 11.59
CA MET A 13 11.63 21.18 11.03
C MET A 13 11.11 22.32 11.90
N GLY A 14 11.94 22.73 12.86
CA GLY A 14 11.56 23.72 13.86
C GLY A 14 10.32 23.34 14.66
N ASN A 15 9.43 24.28 14.93
CA ASN A 15 8.18 24.06 15.66
C ASN A 15 6.97 23.80 14.75
N HIS A 16 7.18 23.87 13.43
CA HIS A 16 6.07 23.97 12.49
C HIS A 16 5.94 22.79 11.53
N GLY A 17 7.00 22.04 11.30
CA GLY A 17 6.98 21.01 10.27
C GLY A 17 7.53 19.67 10.73
N VAL A 18 7.02 18.58 10.13
CA VAL A 18 7.58 17.24 10.23
C VAL A 18 7.58 16.59 8.85
N LEU A 19 8.69 15.93 8.53
CA LEU A 19 8.82 15.08 7.35
C LEU A 19 9.07 13.65 7.82
N ASN A 20 8.28 12.69 7.33
CA ASN A 20 8.41 11.27 7.62
C ASN A 20 8.71 10.53 6.33
N VAL A 21 9.60 9.55 6.41
CA VAL A 21 9.92 8.64 5.30
C VAL A 21 9.94 7.22 5.84
N ASP A 22 9.17 6.33 5.19
CA ASP A 22 9.21 4.89 5.44
C ASP A 22 9.64 4.18 4.16
N TYR A 23 10.59 3.29 4.28
CA TYR A 23 11.01 2.40 3.22
C TYR A 23 10.82 0.96 3.65
N GLU A 24 10.14 0.18 2.82
CA GLU A 24 9.78 -1.20 3.10
C GLU A 24 10.22 -2.10 1.95
N ILE A 25 10.87 -3.20 2.28
CA ILE A 25 11.20 -4.29 1.38
C ILE A 25 10.35 -5.48 1.79
N VAL A 26 9.65 -6.08 0.82
CA VAL A 26 8.84 -7.30 1.02
C VAL A 26 9.27 -8.35 0.01
N ASP A 27 9.72 -9.50 0.48
CA ASP A 27 10.00 -10.65 -0.39
C ASP A 27 8.77 -11.54 -0.50
N TYR A 28 7.91 -11.24 -1.47
CA TYR A 28 6.70 -12.02 -1.71
C TYR A 28 6.98 -13.45 -2.16
N SER A 29 8.13 -13.71 -2.79
CA SER A 29 8.55 -15.05 -3.21
C SER A 29 8.84 -15.99 -2.01
N SER A 30 9.09 -15.42 -0.83
CA SER A 30 9.33 -16.15 0.40
C SER A 30 8.06 -16.62 1.12
N ALA A 31 6.89 -16.16 0.69
CA ALA A 31 5.61 -16.58 1.26
C ALA A 31 5.40 -18.09 1.09
N ARG A 32 4.82 -18.73 2.10
CA ARG A 32 4.52 -20.17 2.09
C ARG A 32 3.14 -20.43 2.67
N LEU A 33 2.39 -21.29 1.99
CA LEU A 33 1.22 -21.96 2.53
C LEU A 33 1.72 -23.12 3.37
N LYS A 34 1.21 -23.24 4.57
CA LYS A 34 1.46 -24.35 5.48
C LYS A 34 0.16 -25.06 5.76
N GLU A 35 0.24 -26.36 5.86
CA GLU A 35 -0.82 -27.17 6.40
C GLU A 35 -1.09 -26.76 7.86
N ASP A 36 -2.35 -26.54 8.18
CA ASP A 36 -2.78 -26.44 9.57
C ASP A 36 -3.22 -27.82 10.02
N ASN A 37 -2.60 -28.36 11.09
CA ASN A 37 -2.86 -29.69 11.64
C ASN A 37 -4.28 -29.84 12.24
N TYR A 38 -5.24 -29.10 11.75
CA TYR A 38 -6.64 -29.29 12.11
C TYR A 38 -7.22 -30.49 11.36
N THR A 39 -6.95 -31.68 11.87
CA THR A 39 -7.57 -32.93 11.40
C THR A 39 -9.03 -32.96 11.83
N TYR A 40 -9.93 -32.37 11.06
CA TYR A 40 -11.33 -32.73 11.12
C TYR A 40 -11.55 -33.91 10.17
N GLY A 41 -11.59 -35.14 10.74
CA GLY A 41 -12.00 -36.35 10.03
C GLY A 41 -10.98 -37.00 9.09
N GLY A 42 -9.82 -37.43 9.60
CA GLY A 42 -9.03 -38.55 9.01
C GLY A 42 -8.53 -38.39 7.57
N GLY A 43 -8.46 -37.19 7.02
CA GLY A 43 -7.88 -36.92 5.71
C GLY A 43 -6.39 -36.61 5.83
N SER A 44 -5.56 -37.09 4.90
CA SER A 44 -4.18 -36.64 4.74
C SER A 44 -4.19 -35.14 4.46
N GLY A 45 -3.33 -34.38 5.15
CA GLY A 45 -3.27 -32.95 5.02
C GLY A 45 -3.06 -32.46 3.59
N ALA A 46 -3.47 -31.22 3.33
CA ALA A 46 -3.34 -30.61 2.00
C ALA A 46 -1.87 -30.41 1.64
N ASP A 47 -1.42 -31.00 0.53
CA ASP A 47 -0.10 -30.74 -0.03
C ASP A 47 -0.09 -29.43 -0.80
N PHE A 48 0.58 -28.39 -0.28
CA PHE A 48 0.75 -27.07 -0.90
C PHE A 48 2.06 -26.94 -1.66
N SER A 49 2.70 -28.05 -2.05
CA SER A 49 4.01 -28.00 -2.70
C SER A 49 3.98 -27.27 -4.04
N LEU A 50 2.96 -27.49 -4.85
CA LEU A 50 2.75 -26.84 -6.16
C LEU A 50 2.44 -25.36 -6.00
N GLU A 51 1.55 -24.99 -5.08
CA GLU A 51 1.20 -23.60 -4.78
C GLU A 51 2.43 -22.84 -4.24
N ASN A 52 3.21 -23.47 -3.39
CA ASN A 52 4.45 -22.88 -2.87
C ASN A 52 5.52 -22.73 -3.96
N GLN A 53 5.59 -23.63 -4.92
CA GLN A 53 6.45 -23.49 -6.09
C GLN A 53 5.97 -22.34 -6.99
N ASN A 54 4.67 -22.23 -7.24
CA ASN A 54 4.07 -21.12 -8.00
C ASN A 54 4.32 -19.78 -7.33
N ILE A 55 4.17 -19.68 -6.00
CA ILE A 55 4.51 -18.46 -5.25
C ILE A 55 5.97 -18.08 -5.50
N ARG A 56 6.89 -19.02 -5.35
CA ARG A 56 8.32 -18.75 -5.52
C ARG A 56 8.69 -18.32 -6.92
N SER A 57 8.02 -18.86 -7.94
CA SER A 57 8.32 -18.57 -9.34
C SER A 57 7.64 -17.31 -9.87
N ASN A 58 6.49 -16.92 -9.30
CA ASN A 58 5.65 -15.86 -9.87
C ASN A 58 5.76 -14.54 -9.11
N PHE A 59 6.20 -14.57 -7.86
CA PHE A 59 6.35 -13.38 -7.04
C PHE A 59 7.81 -13.00 -6.83
N VAL A 60 8.06 -11.71 -6.65
CA VAL A 60 9.42 -11.15 -6.50
C VAL A 60 9.53 -10.30 -5.24
N LEU A 61 10.76 -9.93 -4.91
CA LEU A 61 11.06 -8.92 -3.92
C LEU A 61 10.56 -7.55 -4.41
N THR A 62 9.85 -6.84 -3.55
CA THR A 62 9.18 -5.57 -3.86
C THR A 62 9.60 -4.48 -2.89
N GLN A 63 9.67 -3.26 -3.38
CA GLN A 63 10.01 -2.08 -2.61
C GLN A 63 8.78 -1.16 -2.52
N ASN A 64 8.51 -0.66 -1.32
CA ASN A 64 7.46 0.29 -1.03
C ASN A 64 8.08 1.54 -0.38
N LEU A 65 7.64 2.71 -0.80
CA LEU A 65 8.08 3.99 -0.26
C LEU A 65 6.87 4.79 0.20
N ARG A 66 6.97 5.41 1.37
CA ARG A 66 6.00 6.37 1.88
C ARG A 66 6.72 7.62 2.33
N VAL A 67 6.25 8.76 1.87
CA VAL A 67 6.76 10.06 2.28
C VAL A 67 5.56 10.90 2.71
N GLY A 68 5.64 11.52 3.88
CA GLY A 68 4.58 12.35 4.42
C GLY A 68 5.14 13.59 5.10
N THR A 69 4.45 14.71 4.97
CA THR A 69 4.80 15.96 5.67
C THR A 69 3.54 16.57 6.29
N GLU A 70 3.72 17.16 7.46
CA GLU A 70 2.71 17.98 8.14
C GLU A 70 3.33 19.34 8.52
N TRP A 71 2.60 20.41 8.23
CA TRP A 71 2.95 21.77 8.61
C TRP A 71 1.85 22.32 9.52
N ARG A 72 2.28 22.84 10.67
CA ARG A 72 1.43 23.44 11.71
C ARG A 72 1.58 24.95 11.64
N LEU A 73 0.51 25.61 11.29
CA LEU A 73 0.38 27.04 11.17
C LEU A 73 -0.83 27.48 12.01
N ASP A 74 -0.72 27.34 13.33
CA ASP A 74 -1.85 27.50 14.27
C ASP A 74 -2.84 28.59 13.85
N PRO A 75 -4.15 28.26 13.76
CA PRO A 75 -4.80 27.00 14.11
C PRO A 75 -4.82 25.94 12.96
N PHE A 76 -4.18 26.23 11.84
CA PHE A 76 -4.23 25.43 10.62
C PHE A 76 -3.18 24.33 10.60
N ARG A 77 -3.48 23.24 9.89
CA ARG A 77 -2.58 22.12 9.60
C ARG A 77 -2.71 21.74 8.14
N ILE A 78 -1.58 21.66 7.47
CA ILE A 78 -1.49 21.23 6.07
C ILE A 78 -0.68 19.95 6.05
N ARG A 79 -1.16 18.95 5.31
CA ARG A 79 -0.52 17.64 5.16
C ARG A 79 -0.40 17.31 3.69
N ALA A 80 0.70 16.71 3.32
CA ALA A 80 0.88 16.13 1.99
C ALA A 80 1.56 14.77 2.15
N GLY A 81 1.23 13.83 1.27
CA GLY A 81 1.81 12.50 1.29
C GLY A 81 1.90 11.87 -0.08
N TYR A 82 2.90 11.03 -0.23
CA TYR A 82 3.11 10.18 -1.39
C TYR A 82 3.38 8.75 -0.92
N ARG A 83 2.75 7.78 -1.58
CA ARG A 83 3.01 6.36 -1.38
C ARG A 83 3.23 5.70 -2.72
N TYR A 84 4.30 4.95 -2.81
CA TYR A 84 4.58 4.03 -3.91
C TYR A 84 4.56 2.59 -3.38
N ASN A 85 3.80 1.72 -4.04
CA ASN A 85 3.86 0.28 -3.81
C ASN A 85 4.31 -0.37 -5.11
N GLY A 86 5.41 -1.12 -5.04
CA GLY A 86 5.96 -1.83 -6.19
C GLY A 86 5.11 -3.01 -6.62
N ASN A 87 5.35 -3.50 -7.83
CA ASN A 87 4.67 -4.67 -8.36
C ASN A 87 5.21 -5.95 -7.69
N PRO A 88 4.36 -6.78 -7.05
CA PRO A 88 4.80 -8.04 -6.43
C PRO A 88 4.98 -9.18 -7.43
N LEU A 89 4.48 -9.06 -8.68
CA LEU A 89 4.60 -10.09 -9.70
C LEU A 89 5.89 -9.94 -10.49
N ASP A 90 6.42 -11.08 -10.93
CA ASP A 90 7.54 -11.16 -11.85
C ASP A 90 7.20 -10.47 -13.19
N SER A 91 8.18 -9.81 -13.79
CA SER A 91 8.04 -9.07 -15.05
C SER A 91 7.65 -9.94 -16.26
N ARG A 92 7.72 -11.26 -16.14
CA ARG A 92 7.20 -12.20 -17.16
C ARG A 92 5.69 -12.13 -17.30
N PHE A 93 5.00 -11.66 -16.25
CA PHE A 93 3.58 -11.40 -16.31
C PHE A 93 3.39 -9.94 -16.74
N ASN A 94 2.68 -9.71 -17.84
CA ASN A 94 2.37 -8.36 -18.31
C ASN A 94 1.41 -7.60 -17.38
N ASN A 95 1.18 -8.09 -16.17
CA ASN A 95 0.28 -7.48 -15.19
C ASN A 95 1.08 -6.65 -14.18
N ASN A 96 0.79 -5.35 -14.11
CA ASN A 96 1.38 -4.44 -13.15
C ASN A 96 0.39 -4.16 -12.01
N TYR A 97 0.67 -4.69 -10.82
CA TYR A 97 -0.13 -4.42 -9.59
C TYR A 97 0.50 -3.31 -8.73
N GLY A 98 1.54 -2.66 -9.23
CA GLY A 98 2.12 -1.49 -8.59
C GLY A 98 1.11 -0.35 -8.48
N SER A 99 1.26 0.51 -7.50
CA SER A 99 0.36 1.65 -7.34
C SER A 99 1.07 2.85 -6.73
N SER A 100 0.63 4.04 -7.16
CA SER A 100 1.02 5.31 -6.57
C SER A 100 -0.20 5.97 -5.91
N THR A 101 0.00 6.56 -4.74
CA THR A 101 -1.05 7.31 -4.06
C THR A 101 -0.51 8.68 -3.67
N TYR A 102 -1.24 9.72 -4.05
CA TYR A 102 -1.00 11.10 -3.67
C TYR A 102 -2.07 11.52 -2.67
N SER A 103 -1.70 12.22 -1.62
CA SER A 103 -2.66 12.69 -0.61
C SER A 103 -2.38 14.12 -0.21
N LEU A 104 -3.45 14.87 0.05
CA LEU A 104 -3.44 16.21 0.61
C LEU A 104 -4.44 16.27 1.76
N GLY A 105 -4.09 16.98 2.81
CA GLY A 105 -4.94 17.16 3.97
C GLY A 105 -4.90 18.60 4.47
N PHE A 106 -6.03 19.06 4.96
CA PHE A 106 -6.18 20.34 5.63
C PHE A 106 -6.93 20.13 6.93
N GLY A 107 -6.46 20.75 8.00
CA GLY A 107 -7.07 20.68 9.31
C GLY A 107 -7.11 22.04 10.01
N ILE A 108 -8.11 22.20 10.86
CA ILE A 108 -8.21 23.31 11.83
C ILE A 108 -8.34 22.67 13.20
N LYS A 109 -7.52 23.13 14.14
CA LYS A 109 -7.60 22.67 15.54
C LYS A 109 -7.65 23.87 16.47
N GLU A 110 -8.74 23.93 17.21
CA GLU A 110 -8.99 24.84 18.32
C GLU A 110 -8.98 24.09 19.65
N ASP A 111 -9.18 24.78 20.76
CA ASP A 111 -9.13 24.15 22.08
C ASP A 111 -10.24 23.15 22.30
N ASP A 112 -11.45 23.46 21.84
CA ASP A 112 -12.67 22.66 22.07
C ASP A 112 -13.07 21.77 20.90
N TYR A 113 -12.56 22.03 19.69
CA TYR A 113 -12.91 21.25 18.51
C TYR A 113 -11.77 21.16 17.50
N TYR A 114 -11.87 20.17 16.63
CA TYR A 114 -11.01 20.06 15.44
C TYR A 114 -11.82 19.59 14.24
N PHE A 115 -11.41 20.04 13.09
CA PHE A 115 -11.94 19.60 11.80
C PHE A 115 -10.76 19.22 10.88
N ASP A 116 -10.82 18.06 10.27
CA ASP A 116 -9.86 17.61 9.27
C ASP A 116 -10.58 17.19 7.99
N MET A 117 -10.01 17.55 6.86
CA MET A 117 -10.38 17.08 5.52
C MET A 117 -9.14 16.49 4.86
N ALA A 118 -9.30 15.34 4.23
CA ALA A 118 -8.24 14.71 3.46
C ALA A 118 -8.77 14.22 2.11
N TYR A 119 -7.94 14.35 1.09
CA TYR A 119 -8.15 13.80 -0.24
C TYR A 119 -6.99 12.90 -0.60
N ALA A 120 -7.27 11.74 -1.17
CA ALA A 120 -6.24 10.85 -1.72
C ALA A 120 -6.65 10.32 -3.09
N LEU A 121 -5.68 10.32 -4.01
CA LEU A 121 -5.79 9.74 -5.34
C LEU A 121 -4.84 8.56 -5.44
N LYS A 122 -5.40 7.35 -5.54
CA LYS A 122 -4.65 6.13 -5.85
C LYS A 122 -4.73 5.84 -7.34
N MET A 123 -3.59 5.66 -7.97
CA MET A 123 -3.46 5.24 -9.37
C MET A 123 -2.79 3.87 -9.42
N GLN A 124 -3.34 2.96 -10.20
CA GLN A 124 -2.83 1.63 -10.43
C GLN A 124 -2.93 1.31 -11.91
N GLU A 125 -1.83 0.91 -12.52
CA GLU A 125 -1.80 0.43 -13.89
C GLU A 125 -2.09 -1.07 -13.88
N ASN A 126 -3.02 -1.49 -14.74
CA ASN A 126 -3.34 -2.90 -14.94
C ASN A 126 -3.37 -3.18 -16.43
N ASP A 127 -2.72 -4.25 -16.84
CA ASP A 127 -2.87 -4.78 -18.18
C ASP A 127 -4.02 -5.79 -18.17
N VAL A 128 -5.07 -5.48 -18.91
CA VAL A 128 -6.25 -6.36 -19.04
C VAL A 128 -6.15 -7.09 -20.36
N ASN A 129 -6.20 -8.42 -20.32
CA ASN A 129 -6.29 -9.20 -21.54
C ASN A 129 -7.71 -9.05 -22.12
N VAL A 130 -7.82 -8.37 -23.25
CA VAL A 130 -9.09 -8.11 -23.96
C VAL A 130 -9.44 -9.19 -24.97
N ASN A 131 -8.45 -9.98 -25.41
CA ASN A 131 -8.69 -11.10 -26.32
C ASN A 131 -7.80 -12.29 -25.95
N VAL A 132 -8.41 -13.30 -25.31
CA VAL A 132 -7.69 -14.48 -24.82
C VAL A 132 -7.09 -15.30 -25.97
N GLU A 133 -7.72 -15.30 -27.15
CA GLU A 133 -7.27 -16.08 -28.31
C GLU A 133 -6.08 -15.42 -29.03
N GLN A 134 -5.96 -14.10 -28.97
CA GLN A 134 -4.91 -13.33 -29.66
C GLN A 134 -3.86 -12.73 -28.70
N ALA A 135 -3.99 -12.95 -27.40
CA ALA A 135 -3.14 -12.37 -26.34
C ALA A 135 -2.99 -10.83 -26.47
N GLU A 136 -4.09 -10.15 -26.83
CA GLU A 136 -4.14 -8.70 -26.85
C GLU A 136 -4.36 -8.13 -25.46
N PHE A 137 -3.42 -7.28 -25.02
CA PHE A 137 -3.49 -6.60 -23.72
C PHE A 137 -3.85 -5.13 -23.94
N ALA A 138 -4.82 -4.63 -23.16
CA ALA A 138 -5.11 -3.21 -23.04
C ALA A 138 -4.53 -2.70 -21.71
N ASN A 139 -3.70 -1.67 -21.84
CA ASN A 139 -3.20 -0.95 -20.64
C ASN A 139 -4.34 -0.09 -20.08
N THR A 140 -4.71 -0.36 -18.84
CA THR A 140 -5.80 0.32 -18.15
C THR A 140 -5.27 0.96 -16.87
N THR A 141 -5.56 2.24 -16.68
CA THR A 141 -5.24 2.96 -15.44
C THR A 141 -6.49 3.05 -14.56
N LEU A 142 -6.46 2.37 -13.42
CA LEU A 142 -7.50 2.49 -12.39
C LEU A 142 -7.17 3.67 -11.48
N LYS A 143 -8.12 4.62 -11.36
CA LYS A 143 -8.01 5.78 -10.47
C LYS A 143 -9.09 5.72 -9.40
N ASN A 144 -8.66 5.65 -8.14
CA ASN A 144 -9.56 5.68 -6.99
C ASN A 144 -9.38 6.99 -6.23
N HIS A 145 -10.48 7.69 -5.99
CA HIS A 145 -10.54 8.95 -5.26
C HIS A 145 -11.15 8.71 -3.88
N TYR A 146 -10.48 9.17 -2.84
CA TYR A 146 -10.95 9.08 -1.46
C TYR A 146 -11.04 10.48 -0.88
N ILE A 147 -12.18 10.80 -0.28
CA ILE A 147 -12.40 12.04 0.48
C ILE A 147 -12.82 11.64 1.87
N THR A 148 -12.15 12.18 2.88
CA THR A 148 -12.42 11.88 4.29
C THR A 148 -12.60 13.20 5.04
N PHE A 149 -13.62 13.25 5.88
CA PHE A 149 -13.89 14.35 6.81
C PHE A 149 -13.89 13.80 8.23
N THR A 150 -13.26 14.54 9.14
CA THR A 150 -13.26 14.21 10.56
C THR A 150 -13.62 15.46 11.35
N LEU A 151 -14.57 15.34 12.25
CA LEU A 151 -14.95 16.38 13.21
C LEU A 151 -14.86 15.77 14.62
N GLY A 152 -14.19 16.45 15.52
CA GLY A 152 -14.05 16.02 16.90
C GLY A 152 -14.22 17.19 17.86
N PHE A 153 -14.74 16.86 19.04
CA PHE A 153 -14.96 17.78 20.15
C PHE A 153 -14.20 17.29 21.37
N ARG A 154 -13.67 18.24 22.14
CA ARG A 154 -13.05 17.99 23.44
C ARG A 154 -13.97 18.56 24.52
N PHE A 155 -14.30 17.76 25.52
CA PHE A 155 -15.11 18.11 26.69
C PHE A 155 -14.24 18.25 27.92
#